data_25338cff02ef38dad36838854380fd51
#
_entry.id   25338cff02ef38dad36838854380fd51
#
_cell.length_a   1.000
_cell.length_b   1.000
_cell.length_c   1.000
_cell.angle_alpha   90.00
_cell.angle_beta   90.00
_cell.angle_gamma   90.00
#
_symmetry.space_group_name_H-M   'P 1'
#
loop_
_entity.id
_entity.type
_entity.pdbx_description
1 polymer ?
#
loop_
_entity_poly.entity_id
_entity_poly.type
_entity_poly.pdbx_seq_one_letter_code
_entity_poly.pdbx_strand_id
1 'polypeptide(L)'
;VLTSPFYFEKILEWIMKNNLIKGIAASPGIAIGKAFLYKENNLEILEKSILSKEEELERLIKGREVAKKQLEEIKENTLQKLGKDKADIFEGHITLLEDEELFSEIDSKISEKKCTAEFALNEAIDEYANMLANLEDAYFKERAGDLRDIGKRWLYGVMNVQVVDLSKLEPETIIVARELNPSDTAQINLENVLAFVTEIGGKTAHSSIMARSLELPAVVGVGTVLENLEDNQILIVDALNGEVIVNPDEETLKIYREKRENFLKEKEELKALKDK
;
A
#
# COMPACT_ATOMS: atom_id res chain seq x y z
N VAL A 1 -27.50 -11.69 28.08
CA VAL A 1 -27.62 -10.39 28.80
C VAL A 1 -27.16 -9.22 27.91
N LEU A 2 -26.71 -9.48 26.64
CA LEU A 2 -26.23 -8.46 25.69
C LEU A 2 -27.27 -8.03 24.61
N THR A 3 -28.54 -8.31 24.82
CA THR A 3 -29.62 -8.09 23.80
C THR A 3 -30.62 -6.99 24.17
N SER A 4 -30.26 -6.07 25.05
CA SER A 4 -31.13 -4.93 25.33
C SER A 4 -30.98 -3.88 24.22
N PRO A 5 -32.08 -3.39 23.61
CA PRO A 5 -32.06 -2.29 22.65
C PRO A 5 -31.32 -1.05 23.15
N PHE A 6 -31.35 -0.79 24.43
CA PHE A 6 -30.65 0.32 25.10
C PHE A 6 -29.11 0.20 25.05
N TYR A 7 -28.56 -1.02 25.07
CA TYR A 7 -27.12 -1.23 24.88
C TYR A 7 -26.71 -1.03 23.43
N PHE A 8 -27.55 -1.45 22.50
CA PHE A 8 -27.32 -1.27 21.08
C PHE A 8 -27.37 0.19 20.66
N GLU A 9 -28.33 0.95 21.17
CA GLU A 9 -28.41 2.41 20.95
C GLU A 9 -27.19 3.13 21.53
N LYS A 10 -26.76 2.82 22.75
CA LYS A 10 -25.55 3.40 23.34
C LYS A 10 -24.27 3.06 22.56
N ILE A 11 -24.17 1.84 22.02
CA ILE A 11 -23.04 1.44 21.16
C ILE A 11 -23.11 2.21 19.83
N LEU A 12 -24.29 2.35 19.23
CA LEU A 12 -24.48 3.16 18.02
C LEU A 12 -24.18 4.64 18.26
N GLU A 13 -24.66 5.21 19.36
CA GLU A 13 -24.32 6.59 19.75
C GLU A 13 -22.82 6.78 19.98
N TRP A 14 -22.16 5.78 20.61
CA TRP A 14 -20.72 5.82 20.82
C TRP A 14 -19.94 5.67 19.49
N ILE A 15 -20.37 4.78 18.59
CA ILE A 15 -19.82 4.63 17.24
C ILE A 15 -19.97 5.92 16.43
N MET A 16 -21.17 6.53 16.45
CA MET A 16 -21.43 7.77 15.75
C MET A 16 -20.69 8.97 16.37
N LYS A 17 -20.54 8.99 17.69
CA LYS A 17 -19.83 10.04 18.41
C LYS A 17 -18.31 9.99 18.23
N ASN A 18 -17.73 8.78 18.08
CA ASN A 18 -16.29 8.60 18.01
C ASN A 18 -15.78 8.26 16.59
N ASN A 19 -16.64 8.38 15.56
CA ASN A 19 -16.24 8.06 14.18
C ASN A 19 -15.45 6.73 14.10
N LEU A 20 -15.99 5.67 14.71
CA LEU A 20 -15.34 4.37 14.79
C LEU A 20 -15.48 3.62 13.47
N ILE A 21 -14.35 3.24 12.89
CA ILE A 21 -14.24 2.42 11.69
C ILE A 21 -13.77 1.04 12.11
N LYS A 22 -14.35 -0.01 11.54
CA LYS A 22 -13.96 -1.41 11.81
C LYS A 22 -13.34 -2.06 10.59
N GLY A 23 -12.30 -2.83 10.83
CA GLY A 23 -11.58 -3.60 9.84
C GLY A 23 -11.02 -4.89 10.41
N ILE A 24 -10.03 -5.43 9.77
CA ILE A 24 -9.34 -6.66 10.14
C ILE A 24 -8.01 -6.29 10.80
N ALA A 25 -7.78 -6.77 12.03
CA ALA A 25 -6.49 -6.70 12.70
C ALA A 25 -5.45 -7.53 11.91
N ALA A 26 -4.52 -6.85 11.24
CA ALA A 26 -3.55 -7.49 10.35
C ALA A 26 -2.17 -7.65 11.01
N SER A 27 -1.73 -6.68 11.80
CA SER A 27 -0.50 -6.72 12.58
C SER A 27 -0.77 -6.04 13.93
N PRO A 28 -0.47 -6.70 15.06
CA PRO A 28 -0.92 -6.24 16.37
C PRO A 28 -0.17 -4.99 16.84
N GLY A 29 -0.89 -4.12 17.55
CA GLY A 29 -0.35 -2.92 18.19
C GLY A 29 -1.38 -1.82 18.29
N ILE A 30 -1.00 -0.73 18.97
CA ILE A 30 -1.81 0.49 19.10
C ILE A 30 -0.96 1.67 18.66
N ALA A 31 -1.48 2.48 17.73
CA ALA A 31 -0.84 3.70 17.28
C ALA A 31 -1.78 4.90 17.44
N ILE A 32 -1.20 6.05 17.76
CA ILE A 32 -1.89 7.34 17.81
C ILE A 32 -1.04 8.30 16.99
N GLY A 33 -1.62 8.89 15.95
CA GLY A 33 -0.86 9.75 15.04
C GLY A 33 -1.74 10.52 14.08
N LYS A 34 -1.13 11.16 13.10
CA LYS A 34 -1.80 11.97 12.09
C LYS A 34 -2.04 11.17 10.82
N ALA A 35 -3.24 11.28 10.26
CA ALA A 35 -3.57 10.68 8.98
C ALA A 35 -2.73 11.29 7.85
N PHE A 36 -2.17 10.45 7.01
CA PHE A 36 -1.66 10.78 5.70
C PHE A 36 -2.44 9.97 4.66
N LEU A 37 -3.20 10.65 3.82
CA LEU A 37 -4.05 10.00 2.82
C LEU A 37 -3.22 9.69 1.57
N TYR A 38 -2.76 8.45 1.48
CA TYR A 38 -2.06 7.96 0.31
C TYR A 38 -3.07 7.64 -0.80
N LYS A 39 -3.32 8.65 -1.64
CA LYS A 39 -4.22 8.53 -2.79
C LYS A 39 -3.39 8.24 -4.03
N GLU A 40 -3.84 7.28 -4.81
CA GLU A 40 -3.27 7.04 -6.12
C GLU A 40 -3.53 8.24 -7.03
N ASN A 41 -2.53 8.58 -7.84
CA ASN A 41 -2.72 9.61 -8.85
C ASN A 41 -3.77 9.15 -9.86
N ASN A 42 -4.80 9.94 -10.05
CA ASN A 42 -5.80 9.70 -11.09
C ASN A 42 -5.15 10.05 -12.44
N LEU A 43 -4.68 9.03 -13.16
CA LEU A 43 -4.03 9.21 -14.45
C LEU A 43 -5.08 9.29 -15.56
N GLU A 44 -5.06 10.35 -16.34
CA GLU A 44 -5.85 10.45 -17.55
C GLU A 44 -5.05 9.82 -18.70
N ILE A 45 -5.38 8.58 -19.06
CA ILE A 45 -4.73 7.82 -20.12
C ILE A 45 -5.46 8.13 -21.43
N LEU A 46 -4.81 8.86 -22.32
CA LEU A 46 -5.34 9.18 -23.64
C LEU A 46 -5.01 8.06 -24.64
N GLU A 47 -6.02 7.54 -25.34
CA GLU A 47 -5.82 6.48 -26.32
C GLU A 47 -5.04 6.97 -27.54
N LYS A 48 -5.43 8.12 -28.12
CA LYS A 48 -4.88 8.58 -29.38
C LYS A 48 -3.62 9.41 -29.19
N SER A 49 -2.54 8.99 -29.83
CA SER A 49 -1.33 9.78 -29.90
C SER A 49 -1.39 10.85 -31.00
N ILE A 50 -0.77 12.00 -30.74
CA ILE A 50 -0.43 13.04 -31.70
C ILE A 50 1.05 13.00 -32.06
N LEU A 51 1.83 12.13 -31.43
CA LEU A 51 3.26 11.93 -31.63
C LEU A 51 3.53 10.85 -32.69
N SER A 52 4.75 10.81 -33.20
CA SER A 52 5.21 9.71 -34.04
C SER A 52 5.43 8.44 -33.21
N LYS A 53 5.51 7.28 -33.88
CA LYS A 53 5.83 6.02 -33.22
C LYS A 53 7.17 6.10 -32.47
N GLU A 54 8.17 6.69 -33.06
CA GLU A 54 9.52 6.85 -32.52
C GLU A 54 9.49 7.67 -31.22
N GLU A 55 8.72 8.76 -31.19
CA GLU A 55 8.56 9.59 -30.00
C GLU A 55 7.84 8.85 -28.88
N GLU A 56 6.78 8.07 -29.19
CA GLU A 56 6.09 7.25 -28.18
C GLU A 56 6.98 6.14 -27.62
N LEU A 57 7.78 5.49 -28.46
CA LEU A 57 8.78 4.50 -28.03
C LEU A 57 9.87 5.13 -27.15
N GLU A 58 10.33 6.32 -27.48
CA GLU A 58 11.30 7.04 -26.65
C GLU A 58 10.71 7.34 -25.26
N ARG A 59 9.45 7.74 -25.17
CA ARG A 59 8.72 7.93 -23.89
C ARG A 59 8.63 6.63 -23.11
N LEU A 60 8.27 5.54 -23.78
CA LEU A 60 8.17 4.21 -23.17
C LEU A 60 9.51 3.76 -22.57
N ILE A 61 10.60 3.87 -23.32
CA ILE A 61 11.96 3.51 -22.89
C ILE A 61 12.40 4.35 -21.69
N LYS A 62 12.25 5.68 -21.77
CA LYS A 62 12.59 6.59 -20.68
C LYS A 62 11.80 6.27 -19.40
N GLY A 63 10.51 5.97 -19.55
CA GLY A 63 9.66 5.57 -18.44
C GLY A 63 10.13 4.26 -17.79
N ARG A 64 10.56 3.27 -18.60
CA ARG A 64 11.15 2.00 -18.14
C ARG A 64 12.43 2.23 -17.34
N GLU A 65 13.31 3.08 -17.82
CA GLU A 65 14.56 3.40 -17.12
C GLU A 65 14.31 4.08 -15.76
N VAL A 66 13.34 5.01 -15.70
CA VAL A 66 12.94 5.64 -14.43
C VAL A 66 12.39 4.60 -13.46
N ALA A 67 11.49 3.73 -13.91
CA ALA A 67 10.92 2.67 -13.09
C ALA A 67 11.99 1.70 -12.58
N LYS A 68 12.92 1.28 -13.45
CA LYS A 68 14.04 0.41 -13.10
C LYS A 68 14.90 1.01 -11.99
N LYS A 69 15.32 2.26 -12.15
CA LYS A 69 16.13 2.96 -11.15
C LYS A 69 15.43 3.03 -9.79
N GLN A 70 14.13 3.32 -9.79
CA GLN A 70 13.34 3.33 -8.56
C GLN A 70 13.29 1.95 -7.89
N LEU A 71 13.10 0.86 -8.67
CA LEU A 71 13.09 -0.50 -8.14
C LEU A 71 14.47 -0.92 -7.60
N GLU A 72 15.55 -0.51 -8.25
CA GLU A 72 16.92 -0.73 -7.75
C GLU A 72 17.16 -0.03 -6.41
N GLU A 73 16.72 1.22 -6.26
CA GLU A 73 16.80 1.97 -5.01
C GLU A 73 15.96 1.31 -3.90
N ILE A 74 14.74 0.84 -4.22
CA ILE A 74 13.88 0.12 -3.27
C ILE A 74 14.52 -1.20 -2.86
N LYS A 75 15.07 -1.96 -3.81
CA LYS A 75 15.79 -3.22 -3.56
C LYS A 75 16.94 -3.03 -2.60
N GLU A 76 17.79 -2.03 -2.85
CA GLU A 76 18.96 -1.74 -2.00
C GLU A 76 18.52 -1.35 -0.57
N ASN A 77 17.53 -0.47 -0.44
CA ASN A 77 16.97 -0.07 0.86
C ASN A 77 16.34 -1.26 1.60
N THR A 78 15.66 -2.14 0.88
CA THR A 78 15.05 -3.35 1.45
C THR A 78 16.12 -4.34 1.90
N LEU A 79 17.17 -4.52 1.13
CA LEU A 79 18.30 -5.37 1.49
C LEU A 79 18.93 -4.93 2.82
N GLN A 80 19.14 -3.64 2.99
CA GLN A 80 19.75 -3.08 4.19
C GLN A 80 18.83 -3.18 5.43
N LYS A 81 17.51 -2.97 5.26
CA LYS A 81 16.55 -2.92 6.37
C LYS A 81 15.94 -4.28 6.73
N LEU A 82 15.63 -5.10 5.73
CA LEU A 82 14.81 -6.32 5.87
C LEU A 82 15.52 -7.60 5.44
N GLY A 83 16.72 -7.48 4.89
CA GLY A 83 17.53 -8.61 4.45
C GLY A 83 17.22 -9.12 3.04
N LYS A 84 17.99 -10.12 2.63
CA LYS A 84 18.04 -10.60 1.24
C LYS A 84 16.71 -11.19 0.76
N ASP A 85 16.06 -12.03 1.54
CA ASP A 85 14.84 -12.73 1.13
C ASP A 85 13.71 -11.76 0.72
N LYS A 86 13.66 -10.58 1.34
CA LYS A 86 12.69 -9.52 1.01
C LYS A 86 13.15 -8.68 -0.19
N ALA A 87 14.45 -8.47 -0.33
CA ALA A 87 15.01 -7.74 -1.47
C ALA A 87 14.91 -8.52 -2.79
N ASP A 88 14.96 -9.86 -2.75
CA ASP A 88 14.88 -10.73 -3.93
C ASP A 88 13.53 -10.58 -4.67
N ILE A 89 12.47 -10.10 -4.00
CA ILE A 89 11.20 -9.78 -4.65
C ILE A 89 11.40 -8.69 -5.71
N PHE A 90 12.17 -7.65 -5.39
CA PHE A 90 12.44 -6.54 -6.31
C PHE A 90 13.40 -6.92 -7.45
N GLU A 91 14.24 -7.92 -7.27
CA GLU A 91 14.98 -8.54 -8.38
C GLU A 91 14.02 -9.15 -9.40
N GLY A 92 13.00 -9.88 -8.92
CA GLY A 92 11.93 -10.40 -9.77
C GLY A 92 11.14 -9.29 -10.50
N HIS A 93 10.86 -8.18 -9.82
CA HIS A 93 10.21 -7.01 -10.43
C HIS A 93 11.04 -6.39 -11.53
N ILE A 94 12.37 -6.23 -11.32
CA ILE A 94 13.29 -5.70 -12.33
C ILE A 94 13.34 -6.64 -13.53
N THR A 95 13.40 -7.95 -13.31
CA THR A 95 13.41 -8.96 -14.38
C THR A 95 12.15 -8.88 -15.24
N LEU A 96 10.95 -8.74 -14.60
CA LEU A 96 9.69 -8.58 -15.33
C LEU A 96 9.62 -7.25 -16.10
N LEU A 97 10.15 -6.16 -15.52
CA LEU A 97 10.22 -4.86 -16.19
C LEU A 97 11.12 -4.88 -17.44
N GLU A 98 12.17 -5.73 -17.43
CA GLU A 98 13.12 -5.88 -18.53
C GLU A 98 12.73 -6.99 -19.52
N ASP A 99 11.53 -7.58 -19.37
CA ASP A 99 11.04 -8.62 -20.27
C ASP A 99 10.84 -8.07 -21.69
N GLU A 100 11.58 -8.67 -22.64
CA GLU A 100 11.58 -8.23 -24.04
C GLU A 100 10.31 -8.65 -24.78
N GLU A 101 9.60 -9.70 -24.36
CA GLU A 101 8.34 -10.12 -24.97
C GLU A 101 7.25 -9.11 -24.59
N LEU A 102 7.18 -8.72 -23.32
CA LEU A 102 6.28 -7.65 -22.87
C LEU A 102 6.54 -6.34 -23.58
N PHE A 103 7.82 -5.94 -23.73
CA PHE A 103 8.20 -4.72 -24.44
C PHE A 103 7.77 -4.77 -25.92
N SER A 104 8.03 -5.90 -26.61
CA SER A 104 7.66 -6.09 -28.00
C SER A 104 6.15 -6.04 -28.22
N GLU A 105 5.36 -6.57 -27.28
CA GLU A 105 3.89 -6.48 -27.33
C GLU A 105 3.43 -5.02 -27.23
N ILE A 106 4.00 -4.23 -26.31
CA ILE A 106 3.68 -2.81 -26.17
C ILE A 106 4.03 -2.04 -27.42
N ASP A 107 5.23 -2.26 -28.02
CA ASP A 107 5.65 -1.63 -29.30
C ASP A 107 4.67 -1.99 -30.42
N SER A 108 4.25 -3.25 -30.52
CA SER A 108 3.27 -3.70 -31.51
C SER A 108 1.95 -2.95 -31.37
N LYS A 109 1.43 -2.82 -30.13
CA LYS A 109 0.21 -2.05 -29.83
C LYS A 109 0.33 -0.58 -30.23
N ILE A 110 1.45 0.09 -29.93
CA ILE A 110 1.72 1.48 -30.35
C ILE A 110 1.68 1.58 -31.86
N SER A 111 2.32 0.63 -32.57
CA SER A 111 2.45 0.64 -34.03
C SER A 111 1.13 0.41 -34.74
N GLU A 112 0.36 -0.60 -34.30
CA GLU A 112 -0.85 -1.05 -34.96
C GLU A 112 -2.04 -0.14 -34.66
N LYS A 113 -2.20 0.27 -33.39
CA LYS A 113 -3.32 1.10 -32.92
C LYS A 113 -3.06 2.60 -33.08
N LYS A 114 -1.82 3.00 -33.30
CA LYS A 114 -1.37 4.41 -33.31
C LYS A 114 -1.80 5.14 -32.03
N CYS A 115 -1.63 4.46 -30.90
CA CYS A 115 -2.00 4.93 -29.58
C CYS A 115 -0.79 5.51 -28.84
N THR A 116 -1.07 6.12 -27.69
CA THR A 116 -0.02 6.62 -26.78
C THR A 116 0.73 5.48 -26.11
N ALA A 117 1.97 5.75 -25.66
CA ALA A 117 2.77 4.78 -24.90
C ALA A 117 2.07 4.35 -23.61
N GLU A 118 1.44 5.30 -22.88
CA GLU A 118 0.71 5.02 -21.66
C GLU A 118 -0.51 4.13 -21.89
N PHE A 119 -1.24 4.30 -23.01
CA PHE A 119 -2.38 3.45 -23.32
C PHE A 119 -1.95 2.03 -23.68
N ALA A 120 -0.94 1.88 -24.56
CA ALA A 120 -0.42 0.58 -24.97
C ALA A 120 0.15 -0.20 -23.76
N LEU A 121 0.91 0.49 -22.91
CA LEU A 121 1.48 -0.07 -21.69
C LEU A 121 0.38 -0.56 -20.74
N ASN A 122 -0.61 0.30 -20.43
CA ASN A 122 -1.70 -0.05 -19.52
C ASN A 122 -2.49 -1.26 -20.03
N GLU A 123 -2.83 -1.27 -21.32
CA GLU A 123 -3.55 -2.38 -21.95
C GLU A 123 -2.76 -3.69 -21.90
N ALA A 124 -1.46 -3.68 -22.23
CA ALA A 124 -0.62 -4.86 -22.16
C ALA A 124 -0.48 -5.41 -20.74
N ILE A 125 -0.22 -4.54 -19.77
CA ILE A 125 -0.14 -4.93 -18.35
C ILE A 125 -1.45 -5.56 -17.87
N ASP A 126 -2.59 -4.95 -18.19
CA ASP A 126 -3.91 -5.47 -17.80
C ASP A 126 -4.19 -6.83 -18.43
N GLU A 127 -3.87 -7.03 -19.71
CA GLU A 127 -4.04 -8.31 -20.41
C GLU A 127 -3.20 -9.42 -19.77
N TYR A 128 -1.89 -9.19 -19.56
CA TYR A 128 -1.00 -10.17 -18.95
C TYR A 128 -1.36 -10.44 -17.47
N ALA A 129 -1.65 -9.40 -16.71
CA ALA A 129 -2.04 -9.57 -15.31
C ALA A 129 -3.36 -10.33 -15.17
N ASN A 130 -4.35 -10.07 -16.03
CA ASN A 130 -5.61 -10.79 -16.02
C ASN A 130 -5.43 -12.25 -16.47
N MET A 131 -4.55 -12.51 -17.44
CA MET A 131 -4.20 -13.89 -17.82
C MET A 131 -3.61 -14.66 -16.63
N LEU A 132 -2.65 -14.08 -15.90
CA LEU A 132 -2.06 -14.70 -14.72
C LEU A 132 -3.07 -14.88 -13.57
N ALA A 133 -3.93 -13.89 -13.34
CA ALA A 133 -4.93 -13.92 -12.27
C ALA A 133 -6.01 -15.01 -12.48
N ASN A 134 -6.25 -15.41 -13.73
CA ASN A 134 -7.21 -16.44 -14.09
C ASN A 134 -6.65 -17.88 -13.99
N LEU A 135 -5.35 -18.03 -13.77
CA LEU A 135 -4.76 -19.34 -13.49
C LEU A 135 -5.16 -19.82 -12.08
N GLU A 136 -5.30 -21.13 -11.91
CA GLU A 136 -5.73 -21.70 -10.62
C GLU A 136 -4.66 -21.61 -9.54
N ASP A 137 -3.38 -21.61 -9.92
CA ASP A 137 -2.24 -21.57 -9.01
C ASP A 137 -2.09 -20.21 -8.32
N ALA A 138 -1.98 -20.24 -6.99
CA ALA A 138 -1.81 -19.06 -6.15
C ALA A 138 -0.54 -18.26 -6.50
N TYR A 139 0.53 -18.93 -6.92
CA TYR A 139 1.78 -18.30 -7.34
C TYR A 139 1.56 -17.32 -8.51
N PHE A 140 0.83 -17.74 -9.55
CA PHE A 140 0.55 -16.87 -10.69
C PHE A 140 -0.39 -15.71 -10.34
N LYS A 141 -1.31 -15.91 -9.39
CA LYS A 141 -2.17 -14.83 -8.89
C LYS A 141 -1.36 -13.73 -8.16
N GLU A 142 -0.35 -14.12 -7.38
CA GLU A 142 0.58 -13.16 -6.78
C GLU A 142 1.35 -12.40 -7.86
N ARG A 143 1.87 -13.10 -8.88
CA ARG A 143 2.58 -12.47 -10.00
C ARG A 143 1.72 -11.48 -10.80
N ALA A 144 0.41 -11.70 -10.87
CA ALA A 144 -0.50 -10.72 -11.46
C ALA A 144 -0.50 -9.39 -10.67
N GLY A 145 -0.42 -9.46 -9.35
CA GLY A 145 -0.27 -8.28 -8.46
C GLY A 145 1.06 -7.55 -8.69
N ASP A 146 2.15 -8.31 -8.72
CA ASP A 146 3.51 -7.78 -8.98
C ASP A 146 3.56 -7.06 -10.34
N LEU A 147 2.98 -7.67 -11.37
CA LEU A 147 2.96 -7.09 -12.72
C LEU A 147 2.17 -5.77 -12.77
N ARG A 148 1.06 -5.65 -12.03
CA ARG A 148 0.33 -4.39 -11.90
C ARG A 148 1.13 -3.32 -11.15
N ASP A 149 1.85 -3.68 -10.10
CA ASP A 149 2.72 -2.75 -9.36
C ASP A 149 3.84 -2.20 -10.27
N ILE A 150 4.50 -3.08 -11.01
CA ILE A 150 5.54 -2.72 -11.99
C ILE A 150 4.97 -1.85 -13.11
N GLY A 151 3.85 -2.27 -13.70
CA GLY A 151 3.18 -1.54 -14.78
C GLY A 151 2.77 -0.13 -14.37
N LYS A 152 2.24 0.03 -13.17
CA LYS A 152 1.90 1.33 -12.60
C LYS A 152 3.12 2.23 -12.44
N ARG A 153 4.22 1.70 -11.94
CA ARG A 153 5.48 2.43 -11.79
C ARG A 153 6.05 2.86 -13.13
N TRP A 154 6.03 1.97 -14.12
CA TRP A 154 6.43 2.27 -15.49
C TRP A 154 5.55 3.36 -16.09
N LEU A 155 4.24 3.27 -15.90
CA LEU A 155 3.28 4.26 -16.38
C LEU A 155 3.55 5.65 -15.79
N TYR A 156 3.85 5.74 -14.49
CA TYR A 156 4.26 7.01 -13.86
C TYR A 156 5.53 7.57 -14.49
N GLY A 157 6.50 6.71 -14.83
CA GLY A 157 7.70 7.12 -15.54
C GLY A 157 7.40 7.66 -16.94
N VAL A 158 6.53 6.97 -17.72
CA VAL A 158 6.11 7.41 -19.08
C VAL A 158 5.40 8.76 -19.03
N MET A 159 4.51 8.95 -18.04
CA MET A 159 3.72 10.16 -17.88
C MET A 159 4.44 11.27 -17.09
N ASN A 160 5.67 11.01 -16.63
CA ASN A 160 6.46 11.93 -15.81
C ASN A 160 5.69 12.40 -14.54
N VAL A 161 4.98 11.47 -13.92
CA VAL A 161 4.21 11.73 -12.69
C VAL A 161 5.09 11.47 -11.48
N GLN A 162 5.13 12.43 -10.55
CA GLN A 162 5.86 12.24 -9.30
C GLN A 162 5.09 11.28 -8.39
N VAL A 163 5.76 10.20 -7.98
CA VAL A 163 5.26 9.27 -6.96
C VAL A 163 5.54 9.85 -5.58
N VAL A 164 4.60 9.74 -4.68
CA VAL A 164 4.79 10.11 -3.28
C VAL A 164 5.83 9.17 -2.66
N ASP A 165 6.87 9.74 -2.12
CA ASP A 165 7.94 9.01 -1.44
C ASP A 165 7.58 8.77 0.02
N LEU A 166 7.12 7.56 0.33
CA LEU A 166 6.71 7.16 1.68
C LEU A 166 7.88 7.10 2.68
N SER A 167 9.12 7.24 2.21
CA SER A 167 10.29 7.33 3.10
C SER A 167 10.46 8.70 3.74
N LYS A 168 9.81 9.74 3.19
CA LYS A 168 9.95 11.15 3.59
C LYS A 168 8.75 11.71 4.34
N LEU A 169 7.86 10.84 4.82
CA LEU A 169 6.71 11.28 5.61
C LEU A 169 7.15 11.91 6.93
N GLU A 170 6.33 12.82 7.43
CA GLU A 170 6.54 13.47 8.72
C GLU A 170 6.45 12.46 9.88
N PRO A 171 7.09 12.74 11.04
CA PRO A 171 6.94 11.91 12.23
C PRO A 171 5.48 11.79 12.69
N GLU A 172 5.20 10.68 13.40
CA GLU A 172 3.87 10.35 13.94
C GLU A 172 2.78 10.18 12.87
N THR A 173 3.17 9.74 11.67
CA THR A 173 2.23 9.52 10.57
C THR A 173 1.54 8.15 10.66
N ILE A 174 0.24 8.13 10.35
CA ILE A 174 -0.54 6.95 10.07
C ILE A 174 -0.95 7.01 8.60
N ILE A 175 -0.45 6.05 7.80
CA ILE A 175 -0.80 5.97 6.38
C ILE A 175 -2.22 5.42 6.24
N VAL A 176 -3.08 6.12 5.51
CA VAL A 176 -4.40 5.63 5.10
C VAL A 176 -4.40 5.52 3.58
N ALA A 177 -4.60 4.32 3.07
CA ALA A 177 -4.54 4.02 1.64
C ALA A 177 -5.70 3.12 1.20
N ARG A 178 -5.99 3.10 -0.10
CA ARG A 178 -6.88 2.08 -0.64
C ARG A 178 -6.23 0.70 -0.50
N GLU A 179 -5.00 0.58 -0.94
CA GLU A 179 -4.14 -0.60 -0.86
C GLU A 179 -2.68 -0.14 -0.78
N LEU A 180 -1.81 -0.99 -0.26
CA LEU A 180 -0.35 -0.77 -0.28
C LEU A 180 0.31 -1.94 -1.00
N ASN A 181 0.98 -1.63 -2.09
CA ASN A 181 1.73 -2.59 -2.88
C ASN A 181 3.08 -2.95 -2.22
N PRO A 182 3.78 -4.00 -2.70
CA PRO A 182 5.11 -4.35 -2.21
C PRO A 182 6.07 -3.17 -2.23
N SER A 183 6.11 -2.45 -3.33
CA SER A 183 7.00 -1.30 -3.51
C SER A 183 6.64 -0.09 -2.64
N ASP A 184 5.38 0.06 -2.22
CA ASP A 184 4.96 1.08 -1.28
C ASP A 184 5.43 0.74 0.15
N THR A 185 5.14 -0.49 0.59
CA THR A 185 5.48 -0.94 1.95
C THR A 185 6.98 -0.99 2.21
N ALA A 186 7.78 -1.31 1.20
CA ALA A 186 9.25 -1.35 1.29
C ALA A 186 9.89 0.04 1.49
N GLN A 187 9.19 1.11 1.10
CA GLN A 187 9.66 2.48 1.25
C GLN A 187 9.33 3.09 2.62
N ILE A 188 8.45 2.47 3.41
CA ILE A 188 8.00 3.03 4.69
C ILE A 188 9.18 3.24 5.64
N ASN A 189 9.29 4.46 6.20
CA ASN A 189 10.21 4.77 7.27
C ASN A 189 9.55 4.53 8.62
N LEU A 190 9.99 3.49 9.33
CA LEU A 190 9.45 3.07 10.63
C LEU A 190 9.72 4.06 11.78
N GLU A 191 10.62 5.02 11.59
CA GLU A 191 10.83 6.09 12.57
C GLU A 191 9.71 7.12 12.52
N ASN A 192 9.09 7.30 11.36
CA ASN A 192 8.10 8.34 11.11
C ASN A 192 6.68 7.77 11.02
N VAL A 193 6.53 6.53 10.52
CA VAL A 193 5.23 5.90 10.33
C VAL A 193 4.91 4.97 11.49
N LEU A 194 3.79 5.24 12.17
CA LEU A 194 3.36 4.50 13.37
C LEU A 194 2.40 3.35 13.08
N ALA A 195 1.66 3.43 11.98
CA ALA A 195 0.68 2.42 11.56
C ALA A 195 0.24 2.65 10.12
N PHE A 196 -0.49 1.70 9.56
CA PHE A 196 -1.28 1.97 8.37
C PHE A 196 -2.68 1.33 8.43
N VAL A 197 -3.57 1.91 7.63
CA VAL A 197 -4.97 1.49 7.45
C VAL A 197 -5.22 1.34 5.96
N THR A 198 -5.84 0.23 5.51
CA THR A 198 -6.20 0.06 4.10
C THR A 198 -7.67 -0.23 3.91
N GLU A 199 -8.28 0.36 2.86
CA GLU A 199 -9.69 0.15 2.51
C GLU A 199 -9.97 -1.30 2.12
N ILE A 200 -9.06 -1.89 1.34
CA ILE A 200 -9.12 -3.30 0.92
C ILE A 200 -7.97 -4.10 1.52
N GLY A 201 -8.10 -5.41 1.49
CA GLY A 201 -7.11 -6.35 1.99
C GLY A 201 -7.68 -7.31 3.04
N GLY A 202 -6.90 -8.32 3.36
CA GLY A 202 -7.22 -9.35 4.35
C GLY A 202 -5.96 -9.81 5.08
N LYS A 203 -6.08 -10.76 6.01
CA LYS A 203 -4.95 -11.25 6.81
C LYS A 203 -3.80 -11.83 5.98
N THR A 204 -4.08 -12.32 4.79
CA THR A 204 -3.12 -12.92 3.85
C THR A 204 -2.67 -11.95 2.77
N ALA A 205 -3.20 -10.72 2.72
CA ALA A 205 -2.76 -9.71 1.77
C ALA A 205 -1.28 -9.36 1.99
N HIS A 206 -0.59 -8.97 0.92
CA HIS A 206 0.83 -8.62 0.96
C HIS A 206 1.12 -7.54 2.02
N SER A 207 0.34 -6.47 2.05
CA SER A 207 0.43 -5.41 3.05
C SER A 207 0.35 -5.94 4.49
N SER A 208 -0.52 -6.93 4.76
CA SER A 208 -0.65 -7.56 6.07
C SER A 208 0.57 -8.40 6.45
N ILE A 209 1.17 -9.10 5.48
CA ILE A 209 2.40 -9.88 5.68
C ILE A 209 3.55 -8.93 5.99
N MET A 210 3.68 -7.84 5.22
CA MET A 210 4.70 -6.83 5.43
C MET A 210 4.54 -6.09 6.76
N ALA A 211 3.30 -5.73 7.15
CA ALA A 211 3.04 -5.13 8.45
C ALA A 211 3.58 -5.97 9.60
N ARG A 212 3.33 -7.28 9.57
CA ARG A 212 3.85 -8.21 10.58
C ARG A 212 5.37 -8.31 10.56
N SER A 213 5.98 -8.34 9.37
CA SER A 213 7.46 -8.38 9.22
C SER A 213 8.13 -7.12 9.73
N LEU A 214 7.46 -5.97 9.57
CA LEU A 214 7.91 -4.65 10.04
C LEU A 214 7.52 -4.38 11.50
N GLU A 215 6.77 -5.28 12.13
CA GLU A 215 6.15 -5.08 13.46
C GLU A 215 5.34 -3.77 13.54
N LEU A 216 4.77 -3.32 12.42
CA LEU A 216 3.99 -2.09 12.30
C LEU A 216 2.49 -2.38 12.50
N PRO A 217 1.81 -1.71 13.44
CA PRO A 217 0.36 -1.87 13.63
C PRO A 217 -0.41 -1.64 12.34
N ALA A 218 -1.35 -2.55 12.00
CA ALA A 218 -2.11 -2.43 10.77
C ALA A 218 -3.54 -2.93 10.90
N VAL A 219 -4.48 -2.14 10.38
CA VAL A 219 -5.89 -2.50 10.21
C VAL A 219 -6.23 -2.44 8.73
N VAL A 220 -6.73 -3.54 8.15
CA VAL A 220 -7.02 -3.66 6.71
C VAL A 220 -8.48 -3.99 6.48
N GLY A 221 -8.96 -3.77 5.24
CA GLY A 221 -10.34 -4.09 4.88
C GLY A 221 -11.37 -3.23 5.61
N VAL A 222 -11.06 -1.95 5.86
CA VAL A 222 -11.97 -1.04 6.58
C VAL A 222 -13.11 -0.50 5.70
N GLY A 223 -13.13 -0.83 4.40
CA GLY A 223 -14.08 -0.27 3.45
C GLY A 223 -13.69 1.15 3.02
N THR A 224 -14.59 1.83 2.31
CA THR A 224 -14.34 3.15 1.73
C THR A 224 -14.25 4.22 2.81
N VAL A 225 -13.04 4.66 3.14
CA VAL A 225 -12.78 5.65 4.21
C VAL A 225 -12.03 6.89 3.70
N LEU A 226 -11.26 6.76 2.61
CA LEU A 226 -10.43 7.85 2.08
C LEU A 226 -11.24 9.11 1.67
N GLU A 227 -12.50 8.93 1.29
CA GLU A 227 -13.38 10.03 0.92
C GLU A 227 -13.89 10.82 2.14
N ASN A 228 -13.87 10.19 3.32
CA ASN A 228 -14.41 10.74 4.56
C ASN A 228 -13.33 11.20 5.53
N LEU A 229 -12.05 11.07 5.17
CA LEU A 229 -10.92 11.50 5.97
C LEU A 229 -10.18 12.66 5.31
N GLU A 230 -9.56 13.46 6.15
CA GLU A 230 -8.68 14.57 5.74
C GLU A 230 -7.26 14.34 6.25
N ASP A 231 -6.27 14.87 5.52
CA ASP A 231 -4.88 14.83 5.96
C ASP A 231 -4.72 15.53 7.31
N ASN A 232 -3.84 15.01 8.15
CA ASN A 232 -3.53 15.51 9.49
C ASN A 232 -4.63 15.34 10.55
N GLN A 233 -5.74 14.68 10.25
CA GLN A 233 -6.68 14.25 11.30
C GLN A 233 -6.00 13.30 12.28
N ILE A 234 -6.32 13.42 13.56
CA ILE A 234 -5.81 12.50 14.57
C ILE A 234 -6.54 11.16 14.48
N LEU A 235 -5.79 10.09 14.36
CA LEU A 235 -6.28 8.73 14.34
C LEU A 235 -5.73 7.94 15.53
N ILE A 236 -6.57 7.04 16.05
CA ILE A 236 -6.13 5.90 16.86
C ILE A 236 -6.32 4.64 16.02
N VAL A 237 -5.28 3.87 15.85
CA VAL A 237 -5.32 2.54 15.21
C VAL A 237 -5.15 1.49 16.30
N ASP A 238 -6.24 0.84 16.69
CA ASP A 238 -6.25 -0.32 17.58
C ASP A 238 -6.23 -1.60 16.75
N ALA A 239 -5.03 -2.01 16.37
CA ALA A 239 -4.83 -3.22 15.59
C ALA A 239 -4.84 -4.51 16.42
N LEU A 240 -5.18 -4.44 17.71
CA LEU A 240 -5.53 -5.60 18.54
C LEU A 240 -7.00 -6.00 18.30
N ASN A 241 -7.87 -4.99 18.14
CA ASN A 241 -9.30 -5.17 17.96
C ASN A 241 -9.79 -4.94 16.51
N GLY A 242 -8.91 -4.46 15.61
CA GLY A 242 -9.28 -4.11 14.24
C GLY A 242 -10.14 -2.85 14.17
N GLU A 243 -9.83 -1.86 15.00
CA GLU A 243 -10.59 -0.62 15.13
C GLU A 243 -9.75 0.61 14.79
N VAL A 244 -10.37 1.58 14.11
CA VAL A 244 -9.77 2.89 13.83
C VAL A 244 -10.74 3.96 14.33
N ILE A 245 -10.25 4.88 15.17
CA ILE A 245 -11.04 5.98 15.73
C ILE A 245 -10.52 7.28 15.13
N VAL A 246 -11.44 8.05 14.54
CA VAL A 246 -11.13 9.31 13.86
C VAL A 246 -11.46 10.48 14.78
N ASN A 247 -10.55 11.44 14.92
CA ASN A 247 -10.71 12.64 15.77
C ASN A 247 -11.19 12.29 17.19
N PRO A 248 -10.45 11.41 17.92
CA PRO A 248 -10.82 11.02 19.28
C PRO A 248 -10.86 12.23 20.23
N ASP A 249 -11.76 12.19 21.21
CA ASP A 249 -11.75 13.16 22.30
C ASP A 249 -10.58 12.92 23.28
N GLU A 250 -10.33 13.88 24.16
CA GLU A 250 -9.21 13.81 25.12
C GLU A 250 -9.32 12.61 26.10
N GLU A 251 -10.53 12.21 26.46
CA GLU A 251 -10.76 11.07 27.34
C GLU A 251 -10.37 9.76 26.61
N THR A 252 -10.81 9.59 25.37
CA THR A 252 -10.45 8.46 24.50
C THR A 252 -8.95 8.42 24.26
N LEU A 253 -8.32 9.56 23.95
CA LEU A 253 -6.86 9.66 23.78
C LEU A 253 -6.12 9.18 25.03
N LYS A 254 -6.55 9.60 26.22
CA LYS A 254 -5.94 9.19 27.48
C LYS A 254 -6.02 7.66 27.68
N ILE A 255 -7.21 7.08 27.46
CA ILE A 255 -7.43 5.64 27.59
C ILE A 255 -6.50 4.87 26.63
N TYR A 256 -6.39 5.32 25.37
CA TYR A 256 -5.57 4.61 24.38
C TYR A 256 -4.07 4.83 24.55
N ARG A 257 -3.63 5.95 25.13
CA ARG A 257 -2.23 6.12 25.56
C ARG A 257 -1.85 5.11 26.64
N GLU A 258 -2.71 4.93 27.66
CA GLU A 258 -2.50 3.92 28.71
C GLU A 258 -2.50 2.48 28.15
N LYS A 259 -3.45 2.14 27.26
CA LYS A 259 -3.50 0.86 26.57
C LYS A 259 -2.22 0.59 25.76
N ARG A 260 -1.73 1.60 25.02
CA ARG A 260 -0.50 1.51 24.23
C ARG A 260 0.71 1.24 25.11
N GLU A 261 0.86 1.98 26.20
CA GLU A 261 1.97 1.80 27.15
C GLU A 261 1.96 0.37 27.77
N ASN A 262 0.81 -0.12 28.16
CA ASN A 262 0.67 -1.47 28.69
C ASN A 262 1.06 -2.52 27.66
N PHE A 263 0.56 -2.40 26.43
CA PHE A 263 0.91 -3.30 25.34
C PHE A 263 2.42 -3.30 25.03
N LEU A 264 3.07 -2.14 25.03
CA LEU A 264 4.52 -2.04 24.81
C LEU A 264 5.32 -2.71 25.95
N LYS A 265 4.91 -2.54 27.20
CA LYS A 265 5.53 -3.21 28.36
C LYS A 265 5.41 -4.73 28.26
N GLU A 266 4.20 -5.25 27.97
CA GLU A 266 4.00 -6.69 27.78
C GLU A 266 4.86 -7.24 26.63
N LYS A 267 4.97 -6.49 25.53
CA LYS A 267 5.80 -6.87 24.38
C LYS A 267 7.27 -6.95 24.74
N GLU A 268 7.79 -5.98 25.50
CA GLU A 268 9.19 -5.97 25.98
C GLU A 268 9.46 -7.14 26.94
N GLU A 269 8.56 -7.41 27.88
CA GLU A 269 8.67 -8.54 28.80
C GLU A 269 8.71 -9.88 28.05
N LEU A 270 7.86 -10.06 27.04
CA LEU A 270 7.86 -11.25 26.18
C LEU A 270 9.16 -11.41 25.37
N LYS A 271 9.72 -10.31 24.84
CA LYS A 271 11.03 -10.33 24.18
C LYS A 271 12.14 -10.77 25.13
N ALA A 272 12.19 -10.22 26.34
CA ALA A 272 13.18 -10.56 27.36
C ALA A 272 13.11 -12.03 27.82
N LEU A 273 11.95 -12.67 27.68
CA LEU A 273 11.77 -14.10 27.99
C LEU A 273 12.25 -15.04 26.87
N LYS A 274 12.26 -14.57 25.61
CA LYS A 274 12.75 -15.36 24.46
C LYS A 274 14.27 -15.39 24.36
N ASP A 275 14.94 -14.40 24.93
CA ASP A 275 16.40 -14.25 24.90
C ASP A 275 17.10 -14.99 26.10
N LYS A 276 16.31 -15.70 26.94
CA LYS A 276 16.77 -16.59 28.01
C LYS A 276 16.68 -18.05 27.61
#